data_25ec1bd4665004b49dd015123e7146ea
#
_entry.id   25ec1bd4665004b49dd015123e7146ea
#
_cell.length_a   1.000
_cell.length_b   1.000
_cell.length_c   1.000
_cell.angle_alpha   90.00
_cell.angle_beta   90.00
_cell.angle_gamma   90.00
#
_symmetry.space_group_name_H-M   'P 1'
#
loop_
_entity.id
_entity.type
_entity.pdbx_description
1 polymer ?
#
loop_
_entity_poly.entity_id
_entity_poly.type
_entity_poly.pdbx_seq_one_letter_code
_entity_poly.pdbx_strand_id
1 'polypeptide(L)'
;MRAEIIAVGSELLTPYRLDTNSLFLTSELNQLGIRVVHKTVVGDTPDDMSSSFRHALDRAELIVSSGGLGPTDDDRTRQTVAELLGRRLRTDEAVLRHIQERFRRFRPGRVMPEINARQAQVPEGATVLPNPDGTAPGLWLEANGHILILLPGVPGELRGLFETQVKPRLARVGGKLRLYTRELRITGLPESEVETRVSPLYALYPDTETTILASPPGIQLHPSVWSDDSAKAEKLLDEIVARMSLALGEHLYSMNGESLEEVLGRILTENHATIAVAESCTGGLVAERLTNVAGSSAYFLGGVVCYSNELKSKIVGVSPGIIEAKGAVSPEVALALAEGIRERTRAEFGLGVTGIAGPGGGTPEKPVGLVYIALADERGPRQKEFRFLGDRERIRLFASQAALDMARRYFLTPQTRS
;
A
#
# COMPACT_ATOMS: atom_id res chain seq x y z
N MET A 1 -23.33 3.98 12.37
CA MET A 1 -23.51 4.85 11.18
C MET A 1 -22.88 4.18 9.98
N ARG A 2 -23.59 4.11 8.86
CA ARG A 2 -23.10 3.59 7.59
C ARG A 2 -22.73 4.76 6.68
N ALA A 3 -21.63 4.64 5.95
CA ALA A 3 -21.16 5.69 5.05
C ALA A 3 -21.01 5.19 3.62
N GLU A 4 -21.24 6.07 2.68
CA GLU A 4 -20.83 5.93 1.29
C GLU A 4 -19.84 7.03 0.89
N ILE A 5 -18.81 6.66 0.15
CA ILE A 5 -17.85 7.59 -0.45
C ILE A 5 -18.14 7.70 -1.94
N ILE A 6 -18.26 8.93 -2.45
CA ILE A 6 -18.46 9.22 -3.87
C ILE A 6 -17.26 10.01 -4.39
N ALA A 7 -16.44 9.37 -5.23
CA ALA A 7 -15.38 10.04 -5.95
C ALA A 7 -15.90 10.59 -7.28
N VAL A 8 -15.86 11.90 -7.44
CA VAL A 8 -16.36 12.62 -8.63
C VAL A 8 -15.19 13.08 -9.47
N GLY A 9 -15.19 12.71 -10.74
CA GLY A 9 -14.19 13.13 -11.72
C GLY A 9 -14.10 12.13 -12.88
N SER A 10 -14.28 12.63 -14.10
CA SER A 10 -14.22 11.81 -15.31
C SER A 10 -12.83 11.19 -15.53
N GLU A 11 -11.76 11.82 -15.02
CA GLU A 11 -10.40 11.28 -15.04
C GLU A 11 -10.24 10.00 -14.22
N LEU A 12 -11.05 9.81 -13.17
CA LEU A 12 -11.04 8.60 -12.32
C LEU A 12 -11.63 7.38 -13.03
N LEU A 13 -12.41 7.59 -14.10
CA LEU A 13 -12.94 6.54 -14.96
C LEU A 13 -11.96 6.15 -16.08
N THR A 14 -10.78 6.78 -16.12
CA THR A 14 -9.72 6.46 -17.07
C THR A 14 -8.65 5.55 -16.41
N PRO A 15 -7.86 4.81 -17.21
CA PRO A 15 -6.81 3.95 -16.65
C PRO A 15 -5.59 4.70 -16.08
N TYR A 16 -5.59 6.04 -16.15
CA TYR A 16 -4.42 6.86 -15.80
C TYR A 16 -4.46 7.46 -14.40
N ARG A 17 -5.59 7.34 -13.70
CA ARG A 17 -5.75 7.95 -12.37
C ARG A 17 -6.29 6.95 -11.36
N LEU A 18 -5.64 6.90 -10.18
CA LEU A 18 -6.11 6.10 -9.05
C LEU A 18 -6.83 7.00 -8.05
N ASP A 19 -7.95 6.51 -7.52
CA ASP A 19 -8.67 7.16 -6.42
C ASP A 19 -8.01 6.84 -5.07
N THR A 20 -7.05 7.66 -4.70
CA THR A 20 -6.39 7.57 -3.38
C THR A 20 -7.17 8.25 -2.26
N ASN A 21 -8.10 9.16 -2.60
CA ASN A 21 -8.94 9.86 -1.64
C ASN A 21 -9.91 8.91 -0.95
N SER A 22 -10.57 8.03 -1.70
CA SER A 22 -11.48 7.03 -1.11
C SER A 22 -10.77 6.05 -0.19
N LEU A 23 -9.51 5.70 -0.45
CA LEU A 23 -8.72 4.87 0.46
C LEU A 23 -8.47 5.59 1.78
N PHE A 24 -8.01 6.83 1.73
CA PHE A 24 -7.80 7.67 2.91
C PHE A 24 -9.09 7.85 3.72
N LEU A 25 -10.18 8.26 3.06
CA LEU A 25 -11.48 8.46 3.72
C LEU A 25 -11.99 7.17 4.37
N THR A 26 -11.81 6.01 3.72
CA THR A 26 -12.21 4.72 4.30
C THR A 26 -11.47 4.43 5.60
N SER A 27 -10.15 4.62 5.61
CA SER A 27 -9.32 4.43 6.80
C SER A 27 -9.79 5.32 7.95
N GLU A 28 -9.96 6.61 7.68
CA GLU A 28 -10.33 7.59 8.70
C GLU A 28 -11.76 7.38 9.25
N LEU A 29 -12.72 7.07 8.38
CA LEU A 29 -14.10 6.79 8.79
C LEU A 29 -14.17 5.52 9.64
N ASN A 30 -13.45 4.47 9.28
CA ASN A 30 -13.39 3.22 10.06
C ASN A 30 -12.79 3.46 11.45
N GLN A 31 -11.75 4.31 11.58
CA GLN A 31 -11.18 4.70 12.87
C GLN A 31 -12.18 5.49 13.73
N LEU A 32 -13.09 6.25 13.11
CA LEU A 32 -14.18 6.95 13.78
C LEU A 32 -15.38 6.05 14.11
N GLY A 33 -15.34 4.76 13.77
CA GLY A 33 -16.43 3.82 14.00
C GLY A 33 -17.57 3.97 13.00
N ILE A 34 -17.28 4.51 11.84
CA ILE A 34 -18.24 4.71 10.74
C ILE A 34 -17.92 3.69 9.65
N ARG A 35 -18.86 2.75 9.43
CA ARG A 35 -18.68 1.66 8.49
C ARG A 35 -18.90 2.15 7.05
N VAL A 36 -17.85 2.14 6.23
CA VAL A 36 -17.97 2.40 4.78
C VAL A 36 -18.59 1.16 4.14
N VAL A 37 -19.78 1.31 3.57
CA VAL A 37 -20.53 0.20 2.96
C VAL A 37 -20.47 0.22 1.43
N HIS A 38 -20.23 1.40 0.83
CA HIS A 38 -20.08 1.56 -0.60
C HIS A 38 -19.03 2.62 -0.95
N LYS A 39 -18.37 2.40 -2.09
CA LYS A 39 -17.53 3.39 -2.76
C LYS A 39 -18.00 3.48 -4.21
N THR A 40 -18.34 4.67 -4.63
CA THR A 40 -18.82 4.94 -5.99
C THR A 40 -17.84 5.89 -6.68
N VAL A 41 -17.42 5.56 -7.90
CA VAL A 41 -16.70 6.48 -8.78
C VAL A 41 -17.67 6.91 -9.87
N VAL A 42 -17.81 8.22 -10.08
CA VAL A 42 -18.72 8.80 -11.07
C VAL A 42 -18.05 9.93 -11.85
N GLY A 43 -18.35 10.05 -13.14
CA GLY A 43 -17.91 11.16 -13.96
C GLY A 43 -18.66 12.46 -13.65
N ASP A 44 -18.33 13.53 -14.38
CA ASP A 44 -18.84 14.89 -14.14
C ASP A 44 -20.20 15.15 -14.80
N THR A 45 -20.84 14.12 -15.36
CA THR A 45 -22.17 14.22 -15.97
C THR A 45 -23.24 14.43 -14.89
N PRO A 46 -24.07 15.50 -14.96
CA PRO A 46 -25.06 15.83 -13.91
C PRO A 46 -26.03 14.71 -13.58
N ASP A 47 -26.52 13.99 -14.58
CA ASP A 47 -27.49 12.91 -14.40
C ASP A 47 -26.87 11.71 -13.66
N ASP A 48 -25.63 11.34 -14.00
CA ASP A 48 -24.93 10.24 -13.35
C ASP A 48 -24.58 10.60 -11.90
N MET A 49 -24.12 11.84 -11.66
CA MET A 49 -23.87 12.33 -10.32
C MET A 49 -25.16 12.35 -9.48
N SER A 50 -26.25 12.91 -10.01
CA SER A 50 -27.55 12.98 -9.32
C SER A 50 -28.06 11.58 -8.96
N SER A 51 -27.94 10.63 -9.89
CA SER A 51 -28.29 9.22 -9.66
C SER A 51 -27.44 8.60 -8.54
N SER A 52 -26.12 8.82 -8.58
CA SER A 52 -25.20 8.30 -7.57
C SER A 52 -25.48 8.84 -6.18
N PHE A 53 -25.67 10.16 -6.04
CA PHE A 53 -26.04 10.77 -4.75
C PHE A 53 -27.41 10.29 -4.23
N ARG A 54 -28.40 10.12 -5.10
CA ARG A 54 -29.73 9.60 -4.72
C ARG A 54 -29.61 8.18 -4.16
N HIS A 55 -28.93 7.28 -4.87
CA HIS A 55 -28.72 5.92 -4.39
C HIS A 55 -27.91 5.88 -3.08
N ALA A 56 -26.97 6.79 -2.90
CA ALA A 56 -26.22 6.88 -1.64
C ALA A 56 -27.11 7.29 -0.46
N LEU A 57 -28.02 8.25 -0.68
CA LEU A 57 -29.01 8.66 0.34
C LEU A 57 -29.99 7.54 0.73
N ASP A 58 -30.27 6.59 -0.19
CA ASP A 58 -31.17 5.45 0.11
C ASP A 58 -30.49 4.40 1.03
N ARG A 59 -29.16 4.38 1.12
CA ARG A 59 -28.42 3.25 1.74
C ARG A 59 -27.39 3.62 2.80
N ALA A 60 -27.08 4.91 2.97
CA ALA A 60 -26.11 5.38 3.97
C ALA A 60 -26.60 6.65 4.68
N GLU A 61 -26.30 6.78 5.96
CA GLU A 61 -26.60 7.99 6.75
C GLU A 61 -25.55 9.09 6.54
N LEU A 62 -24.33 8.71 6.14
CA LEU A 62 -23.23 9.63 5.84
C LEU A 62 -22.77 9.46 4.39
N ILE A 63 -22.77 10.53 3.64
CA ILE A 63 -22.22 10.58 2.29
C ILE A 63 -21.03 11.54 2.30
N VAL A 64 -19.85 11.05 1.87
CA VAL A 64 -18.65 11.88 1.73
C VAL A 64 -18.25 11.88 0.27
N SER A 65 -18.29 13.04 -0.39
CA SER A 65 -17.82 13.15 -1.76
C SER A 65 -16.45 13.83 -1.85
N SER A 66 -15.70 13.45 -2.86
CA SER A 66 -14.39 14.00 -3.23
C SER A 66 -14.40 14.41 -4.69
N GLY A 67 -14.15 15.69 -4.99
CA GLY A 67 -14.07 16.22 -6.37
C GLY A 67 -15.26 17.07 -6.81
N GLY A 68 -15.14 17.69 -7.98
CA GLY A 68 -16.16 18.53 -8.60
C GLY A 68 -16.48 19.84 -7.85
N LEU A 69 -15.53 20.38 -7.06
CA LEU A 69 -15.66 21.63 -6.32
C LEU A 69 -14.79 22.77 -6.89
N GLY A 70 -14.14 22.58 -8.01
CA GLY A 70 -13.35 23.59 -8.70
C GLY A 70 -14.20 24.67 -9.35
N PRO A 71 -13.57 25.54 -10.18
CA PRO A 71 -14.24 26.64 -10.86
C PRO A 71 -14.72 26.29 -12.28
N THR A 72 -14.36 25.14 -12.83
CA THR A 72 -14.59 24.77 -14.22
C THR A 72 -16.05 24.31 -14.47
N ASP A 73 -16.45 24.20 -15.73
CA ASP A 73 -17.85 23.88 -16.07
C ASP A 73 -18.25 22.44 -15.73
N ASP A 74 -17.28 21.56 -15.57
CA ASP A 74 -17.41 20.19 -15.11
C ASP A 74 -17.47 20.06 -13.57
N ASP A 75 -17.08 21.08 -12.82
CA ASP A 75 -17.17 21.12 -11.34
C ASP A 75 -18.61 21.37 -10.86
N ARG A 76 -19.45 20.36 -10.94
CA ARG A 76 -20.90 20.47 -10.68
C ARG A 76 -21.39 19.84 -9.40
N THR A 77 -20.53 19.29 -8.57
CA THR A 77 -20.94 18.58 -7.34
C THR A 77 -21.81 19.45 -6.42
N ARG A 78 -21.46 20.73 -6.21
CA ARG A 78 -22.27 21.67 -5.40
C ARG A 78 -23.65 21.87 -5.94
N GLN A 79 -23.75 22.09 -7.26
CA GLN A 79 -25.02 22.34 -7.94
C GLN A 79 -25.89 21.09 -7.93
N THR A 80 -25.35 19.93 -8.29
CA THR A 80 -26.07 18.66 -8.29
C THR A 80 -26.64 18.32 -6.91
N VAL A 81 -25.84 18.49 -5.85
CA VAL A 81 -26.31 18.24 -4.47
C VAL A 81 -27.34 19.28 -4.04
N ALA A 82 -27.18 20.56 -4.41
CA ALA A 82 -28.18 21.59 -4.10
C ALA A 82 -29.51 21.29 -4.78
N GLU A 83 -29.51 20.95 -6.06
CA GLU A 83 -30.71 20.58 -6.81
C GLU A 83 -31.39 19.33 -6.22
N LEU A 84 -30.62 18.28 -5.93
CA LEU A 84 -31.12 17.04 -5.30
C LEU A 84 -31.83 17.28 -3.96
N LEU A 85 -31.30 18.21 -3.16
CA LEU A 85 -31.86 18.57 -1.86
C LEU A 85 -32.91 19.68 -1.92
N GLY A 86 -33.26 20.20 -3.12
CA GLY A 86 -34.17 21.32 -3.29
C GLY A 86 -33.68 22.64 -2.68
N ARG A 87 -32.37 22.84 -2.59
CA ARG A 87 -31.72 24.01 -1.99
C ARG A 87 -31.21 24.99 -3.05
N ARG A 88 -31.31 26.28 -2.79
CA ARG A 88 -30.72 27.30 -3.65
C ARG A 88 -29.23 27.46 -3.37
N LEU A 89 -28.46 27.76 -4.41
CA LEU A 89 -27.08 28.21 -4.27
C LEU A 89 -27.04 29.71 -3.96
N ARG A 90 -26.25 30.10 -2.97
CA ARG A 90 -25.97 31.50 -2.61
C ARG A 90 -24.48 31.75 -2.59
N THR A 91 -24.07 32.94 -2.99
CA THR A 91 -22.68 33.36 -2.84
C THR A 91 -22.35 33.60 -1.38
N ASP A 92 -21.35 32.94 -0.86
CA ASP A 92 -20.78 33.21 0.45
C ASP A 92 -19.66 34.25 0.31
N GLU A 93 -19.89 35.42 0.90
CA GLU A 93 -18.96 36.55 0.81
C GLU A 93 -17.62 36.31 1.50
N ALA A 94 -17.59 35.49 2.55
CA ALA A 94 -16.33 35.15 3.23
C ALA A 94 -15.48 34.21 2.35
N VAL A 95 -16.10 33.23 1.72
CA VAL A 95 -15.45 32.35 0.75
C VAL A 95 -14.95 33.14 -0.45
N LEU A 96 -15.78 34.05 -0.98
CA LEU A 96 -15.38 34.87 -2.14
C LEU A 96 -14.15 35.74 -1.80
N ARG A 97 -14.14 36.40 -0.65
CA ARG A 97 -12.98 37.15 -0.18
C ARG A 97 -11.73 36.26 -0.04
N HIS A 98 -11.86 35.08 0.55
CA HIS A 98 -10.76 34.13 0.67
C HIS A 98 -10.16 33.76 -0.70
N ILE A 99 -11.01 33.44 -1.69
CA ILE A 99 -10.59 33.10 -3.06
C ILE A 99 -9.83 34.29 -3.67
N GLN A 100 -10.35 35.52 -3.54
CA GLN A 100 -9.74 36.72 -4.06
C GLN A 100 -8.38 37.03 -3.42
N GLU A 101 -8.26 36.88 -2.09
CA GLU A 101 -7.02 37.06 -1.36
C GLU A 101 -5.96 36.03 -1.76
N ARG A 102 -6.39 34.76 -1.85
CA ARG A 102 -5.51 33.67 -2.28
C ARG A 102 -5.04 33.87 -3.74
N PHE A 103 -5.94 34.28 -4.63
CA PHE A 103 -5.59 34.59 -6.01
C PHE A 103 -4.58 35.74 -6.09
N ARG A 104 -4.78 36.86 -5.35
CA ARG A 104 -3.85 37.95 -5.26
C ARG A 104 -2.46 37.54 -4.75
N ARG A 105 -2.42 36.65 -3.78
CA ARG A 105 -1.16 36.13 -3.20
C ARG A 105 -0.35 35.31 -4.20
N PHE A 106 -1.01 34.42 -4.95
CA PHE A 106 -0.33 33.49 -5.87
C PHE A 106 -0.19 34.00 -7.30
N ARG A 107 -0.94 35.06 -7.66
CA ARG A 107 -0.93 35.70 -8.99
C ARG A 107 -0.91 37.24 -8.85
N PRO A 108 0.14 37.80 -8.25
CA PRO A 108 0.20 39.24 -8.00
C PRO A 108 0.07 40.03 -9.33
N GLY A 109 -0.72 41.10 -9.29
CA GLY A 109 -0.96 41.93 -10.46
C GLY A 109 -1.96 41.44 -11.50
N ARG A 110 -2.58 40.25 -11.29
CA ARG A 110 -3.63 39.72 -12.18
C ARG A 110 -5.02 39.87 -11.56
N VAL A 111 -6.00 40.14 -12.40
CA VAL A 111 -7.42 40.14 -12.01
C VAL A 111 -7.90 38.68 -11.94
N MET A 112 -8.61 38.33 -10.87
CA MET A 112 -9.21 37.03 -10.71
C MET A 112 -10.27 36.83 -11.81
N PRO A 113 -10.20 35.72 -12.59
CA PRO A 113 -11.26 35.38 -13.54
C PRO A 113 -12.61 35.19 -12.83
N GLU A 114 -13.69 35.68 -13.45
CA GLU A 114 -15.03 35.61 -12.86
C GLU A 114 -15.47 34.17 -12.57
N ILE A 115 -15.04 33.21 -13.37
CA ILE A 115 -15.32 31.76 -13.18
C ILE A 115 -14.92 31.26 -11.79
N ASN A 116 -13.87 31.83 -11.18
CA ASN A 116 -13.40 31.44 -9.84
C ASN A 116 -14.43 31.76 -8.74
N ALA A 117 -15.29 32.78 -8.98
CA ALA A 117 -16.35 33.13 -8.04
C ALA A 117 -17.41 32.01 -7.87
N ARG A 118 -17.51 31.09 -8.82
CA ARG A 118 -18.40 29.91 -8.71
C ARG A 118 -18.05 29.06 -7.48
N GLN A 119 -16.79 29.02 -7.06
CA GLN A 119 -16.37 28.28 -5.87
C GLN A 119 -16.95 28.87 -4.57
N ALA A 120 -17.41 30.12 -4.58
CA ALA A 120 -18.09 30.74 -3.45
C ALA A 120 -19.60 30.46 -3.42
N GLN A 121 -20.15 29.74 -4.40
CA GLN A 121 -21.54 29.30 -4.36
C GLN A 121 -21.73 28.14 -3.39
N VAL A 122 -22.57 28.34 -2.37
CA VAL A 122 -22.83 27.41 -1.28
C VAL A 122 -24.32 27.09 -1.23
N PRO A 123 -24.73 25.81 -1.11
CA PRO A 123 -26.13 25.45 -0.91
C PRO A 123 -26.67 26.06 0.39
N GLU A 124 -27.91 26.56 0.37
CA GLU A 124 -28.56 27.12 1.57
C GLU A 124 -28.56 26.12 2.72
N GLY A 125 -28.17 26.58 3.91
CA GLY A 125 -28.09 25.77 5.11
C GLY A 125 -26.86 24.84 5.19
N ALA A 126 -25.92 24.95 4.24
CA ALA A 126 -24.64 24.28 4.36
C ALA A 126 -23.69 25.04 5.30
N THR A 127 -22.95 24.31 6.09
CA THR A 127 -21.80 24.86 6.85
C THR A 127 -20.56 24.82 5.98
N VAL A 128 -19.95 25.97 5.77
CA VAL A 128 -18.67 26.09 5.05
C VAL A 128 -17.55 25.54 5.91
N LEU A 129 -16.72 24.68 5.32
CA LEU A 129 -15.49 24.16 5.91
C LEU A 129 -14.31 24.92 5.26
N PRO A 130 -13.69 25.87 5.95
CA PRO A 130 -12.63 26.70 5.38
C PRO A 130 -11.43 25.87 4.93
N ASN A 131 -10.95 26.11 3.71
CA ASN A 131 -9.80 25.41 3.11
C ASN A 131 -8.58 26.35 3.11
N PRO A 132 -7.65 26.20 4.04
CA PRO A 132 -6.44 27.05 4.05
C PRO A 132 -5.48 26.73 2.91
N ASP A 133 -5.55 25.53 2.34
CA ASP A 133 -4.59 25.04 1.35
C ASP A 133 -5.08 25.19 -0.10
N GLY A 134 -6.38 25.47 -0.31
CA GLY A 134 -7.01 25.59 -1.62
C GLY A 134 -7.98 26.76 -1.72
N THR A 135 -8.60 26.91 -2.91
CA THR A 135 -9.64 27.92 -3.16
C THR A 135 -11.05 27.38 -2.96
N ALA A 136 -11.26 26.08 -3.18
CA ALA A 136 -12.56 25.45 -3.00
C ALA A 136 -12.75 25.08 -1.52
N PRO A 137 -13.77 25.60 -0.82
CA PRO A 137 -14.10 25.16 0.53
C PRO A 137 -14.66 23.75 0.50
N GLY A 138 -14.57 23.03 1.63
CA GLY A 138 -15.44 21.89 1.88
C GLY A 138 -16.81 22.38 2.34
N LEU A 139 -17.81 21.51 2.23
CA LEU A 139 -19.19 21.81 2.62
C LEU A 139 -19.75 20.68 3.49
N TRP A 140 -20.44 21.04 4.57
CA TRP A 140 -21.17 20.12 5.44
C TRP A 140 -22.66 20.45 5.34
N LEU A 141 -23.48 19.48 4.96
CA LEU A 141 -24.91 19.61 4.84
C LEU A 141 -25.61 18.55 5.69
N GLU A 142 -26.70 18.95 6.31
CA GLU A 142 -27.61 18.03 6.98
C GLU A 142 -28.99 18.11 6.32
N ALA A 143 -29.54 16.98 5.93
CA ALA A 143 -30.83 16.90 5.27
C ALA A 143 -31.49 15.53 5.52
N ASN A 144 -32.75 15.53 5.96
CA ASN A 144 -33.60 14.33 6.08
C ASN A 144 -32.94 13.18 6.89
N GLY A 145 -32.15 13.50 7.93
CA GLY A 145 -31.43 12.52 8.74
C GLY A 145 -30.10 12.06 8.15
N HIS A 146 -29.67 12.61 7.02
CA HIS A 146 -28.38 12.33 6.40
C HIS A 146 -27.41 13.48 6.60
N ILE A 147 -26.13 13.11 6.64
CA ILE A 147 -24.99 14.05 6.60
C ILE A 147 -24.30 13.91 5.25
N LEU A 148 -24.19 15.00 4.49
CA LEU A 148 -23.44 15.07 3.26
C LEU A 148 -22.22 15.97 3.45
N ILE A 149 -21.04 15.46 3.11
CA ILE A 149 -19.78 16.19 3.21
C ILE A 149 -19.17 16.24 1.82
N LEU A 150 -19.00 17.45 1.28
CA LEU A 150 -18.38 17.65 -0.03
C LEU A 150 -16.95 18.18 0.17
N LEU A 151 -15.96 17.49 -0.39
CA LEU A 151 -14.55 17.81 -0.25
C LEU A 151 -13.90 18.01 -1.63
N PRO A 152 -12.84 18.84 -1.73
CA PRO A 152 -12.11 19.01 -2.98
C PRO A 152 -11.41 17.73 -3.43
N GLY A 153 -11.15 17.60 -4.74
CA GLY A 153 -10.48 16.44 -5.32
C GLY A 153 -8.97 16.37 -5.08
N VAL A 154 -8.33 17.51 -4.77
CA VAL A 154 -6.87 17.57 -4.53
C VAL A 154 -6.52 16.86 -3.21
N PRO A 155 -5.69 15.78 -3.23
CA PRO A 155 -5.48 14.95 -2.04
C PRO A 155 -4.97 15.69 -0.80
N GLY A 156 -4.04 16.64 -0.98
CA GLY A 156 -3.51 17.45 0.14
C GLY A 156 -4.57 18.31 0.79
N GLU A 157 -5.41 18.98 -0.01
CA GLU A 157 -6.52 19.82 0.46
C GLU A 157 -7.59 18.98 1.18
N LEU A 158 -7.97 17.85 0.58
CA LEU A 158 -8.96 16.93 1.16
C LEU A 158 -8.49 16.43 2.54
N ARG A 159 -7.25 15.98 2.65
CA ARG A 159 -6.69 15.48 3.93
C ARG A 159 -6.67 16.57 4.99
N GLY A 160 -6.17 17.76 4.65
CA GLY A 160 -6.15 18.92 5.57
C GLY A 160 -7.55 19.29 6.06
N LEU A 161 -8.54 19.37 5.17
CA LEU A 161 -9.93 19.62 5.52
C LEU A 161 -10.53 18.51 6.37
N PHE A 162 -10.28 17.27 6.01
CA PHE A 162 -10.81 16.13 6.77
C PHE A 162 -10.30 16.16 8.21
N GLU A 163 -8.99 16.23 8.41
CA GLU A 163 -8.37 16.21 9.74
C GLU A 163 -8.81 17.40 10.61
N THR A 164 -8.83 18.60 10.04
CA THR A 164 -9.06 19.83 10.82
C THR A 164 -10.54 20.19 10.99
N GLN A 165 -11.39 19.84 10.03
CA GLN A 165 -12.78 20.28 9.99
C GLN A 165 -13.81 19.14 10.10
N VAL A 166 -13.57 18.02 9.40
CA VAL A 166 -14.55 16.91 9.32
C VAL A 166 -14.41 15.96 10.50
N LYS A 167 -13.21 15.46 10.75
CA LYS A 167 -12.92 14.47 11.80
C LYS A 167 -13.41 14.89 13.21
N PRO A 168 -13.16 16.15 13.67
CA PRO A 168 -13.67 16.58 14.97
C PRO A 168 -15.20 16.65 15.05
N ARG A 169 -15.89 16.92 13.93
CA ARG A 169 -17.36 16.93 13.88
C ARG A 169 -17.92 15.52 13.87
N LEU A 170 -17.36 14.62 13.03
CA LEU A 170 -17.77 13.23 12.97
C LEU A 170 -17.52 12.49 14.30
N ALA A 171 -16.45 12.81 15.02
CA ALA A 171 -16.17 12.23 16.33
C ALA A 171 -17.28 12.49 17.38
N ARG A 172 -18.07 13.56 17.21
CA ARG A 172 -19.20 13.90 18.10
C ARG A 172 -20.47 13.13 17.75
N VAL A 173 -20.65 12.75 16.50
CA VAL A 173 -21.85 12.06 16.00
C VAL A 173 -21.61 10.57 15.71
N GLY A 174 -20.35 10.16 15.67
CA GLY A 174 -19.93 8.77 15.49
C GLY A 174 -20.35 7.88 16.66
N GLY A 175 -20.57 6.59 16.40
CA GLY A 175 -20.87 5.58 17.41
C GLY A 175 -19.66 5.26 18.31
N LYS A 176 -19.88 4.41 19.31
CA LYS A 176 -18.81 3.90 20.19
C LYS A 176 -18.01 2.78 19.52
N LEU A 177 -18.60 2.08 18.54
CA LEU A 177 -17.94 1.02 17.81
C LEU A 177 -16.67 1.53 17.11
N ARG A 178 -15.61 0.71 17.11
CA ARG A 178 -14.37 0.96 16.36
C ARG A 178 -14.00 -0.32 15.63
N LEU A 179 -13.37 -0.17 14.48
CA LEU A 179 -12.78 -1.29 13.75
C LEU A 179 -11.36 -1.52 14.29
N TYR A 180 -11.12 -2.69 14.85
CA TYR A 180 -9.79 -3.17 15.22
C TYR A 180 -9.33 -4.17 14.19
N THR A 181 -8.08 -4.06 13.74
CA THR A 181 -7.51 -4.91 12.69
C THR A 181 -6.08 -5.28 13.05
N ARG A 182 -5.67 -6.51 12.68
CA ARG A 182 -4.26 -6.91 12.61
C ARG A 182 -3.89 -7.11 11.14
N GLU A 183 -2.66 -6.82 10.82
CA GLU A 183 -2.13 -7.05 9.47
C GLU A 183 -1.02 -8.09 9.54
N LEU A 184 -1.29 -9.27 8.98
CA LEU A 184 -0.34 -10.37 8.88
C LEU A 184 0.24 -10.42 7.48
N ARG A 185 1.55 -10.59 7.37
CA ARG A 185 2.27 -10.67 6.11
C ARG A 185 2.87 -12.06 5.89
N ILE A 186 2.56 -12.68 4.75
CA ILE A 186 2.91 -14.06 4.41
C ILE A 186 3.72 -14.09 3.11
N THR A 187 4.71 -14.99 3.06
CA THR A 187 5.52 -15.22 1.86
C THR A 187 5.75 -16.71 1.60
N GLY A 188 5.98 -17.06 0.33
CA GLY A 188 6.34 -18.43 -0.08
C GLY A 188 5.19 -19.41 -0.12
N LEU A 189 3.94 -18.95 -0.03
CA LEU A 189 2.73 -19.76 -0.23
C LEU A 189 1.83 -19.12 -1.29
N PRO A 190 1.08 -19.91 -2.06
CA PRO A 190 -0.03 -19.41 -2.87
C PRO A 190 -1.25 -19.07 -2.00
N GLU A 191 -2.10 -18.17 -2.48
CA GLU A 191 -3.31 -17.70 -1.77
C GLU A 191 -4.22 -18.84 -1.34
N SER A 192 -4.44 -19.82 -2.23
CA SER A 192 -5.28 -20.99 -1.95
C SER A 192 -4.76 -21.85 -0.81
N GLU A 193 -3.45 -21.96 -0.63
CA GLU A 193 -2.84 -22.68 0.47
C GLU A 193 -2.94 -21.92 1.78
N VAL A 194 -2.77 -20.59 1.74
CA VAL A 194 -3.02 -19.73 2.90
C VAL A 194 -4.47 -19.86 3.34
N GLU A 195 -5.43 -19.72 2.42
CA GLU A 195 -6.87 -19.88 2.70
C GLU A 195 -7.17 -21.24 3.34
N THR A 196 -6.65 -22.35 2.77
CA THR A 196 -6.86 -23.69 3.30
C THR A 196 -6.37 -23.83 4.75
N ARG A 197 -5.28 -23.16 5.12
CA ARG A 197 -4.72 -23.21 6.47
C ARG A 197 -5.48 -22.35 7.47
N VAL A 198 -6.02 -21.19 7.04
CA VAL A 198 -6.60 -20.20 7.96
C VAL A 198 -8.12 -20.19 7.98
N SER A 199 -8.82 -20.64 6.93
CA SER A 199 -10.29 -20.62 6.90
C SER A 199 -10.96 -21.43 8.01
N PRO A 200 -10.46 -22.59 8.44
CA PRO A 200 -11.04 -23.28 9.58
C PRO A 200 -10.87 -22.53 10.91
N LEU A 201 -9.88 -21.64 10.99
CA LEU A 201 -9.55 -20.90 12.20
C LEU A 201 -10.47 -19.69 12.35
N TYR A 202 -10.61 -18.85 11.33
CA TYR A 202 -11.48 -17.68 11.44
C TYR A 202 -12.97 -18.03 11.41
N ALA A 203 -13.35 -19.19 10.86
CA ALA A 203 -14.73 -19.70 10.95
C ALA A 203 -15.19 -19.94 12.41
N LEU A 204 -14.26 -20.06 13.36
CA LEU A 204 -14.59 -20.19 14.78
C LEU A 204 -15.05 -18.85 15.40
N TYR A 205 -14.90 -17.73 14.69
CA TYR A 205 -15.15 -16.38 15.18
C TYR A 205 -16.14 -15.63 14.27
N PRO A 206 -17.44 -15.97 14.32
CA PRO A 206 -18.44 -15.46 13.37
C PRO A 206 -18.66 -13.94 13.43
N ASP A 207 -18.29 -13.29 14.55
CA ASP A 207 -18.38 -11.84 14.73
C ASP A 207 -17.14 -11.09 14.21
N THR A 208 -16.21 -11.77 13.57
CA THR A 208 -15.00 -11.20 12.97
C THR A 208 -15.01 -11.32 11.45
N GLU A 209 -14.30 -10.42 10.79
CA GLU A 209 -14.08 -10.48 9.34
C GLU A 209 -12.59 -10.74 9.09
N THR A 210 -12.26 -11.65 8.18
CA THR A 210 -10.87 -11.87 7.72
C THR A 210 -10.79 -11.64 6.23
N THR A 211 -10.00 -10.67 5.82
CA THR A 211 -9.73 -10.40 4.40
C THR A 211 -8.38 -10.97 4.02
N ILE A 212 -8.32 -11.69 2.90
CA ILE A 212 -7.10 -12.19 2.27
C ILE A 212 -6.85 -11.37 1.01
N LEU A 213 -5.66 -10.78 0.90
CA LEU A 213 -5.26 -10.00 -0.25
C LEU A 213 -3.97 -10.56 -0.84
N ALA A 214 -4.04 -11.05 -2.08
CA ALA A 214 -2.84 -11.32 -2.87
C ALA A 214 -2.23 -9.98 -3.29
N SER A 215 -1.14 -9.60 -2.64
CA SER A 215 -0.40 -8.36 -2.89
C SER A 215 1.05 -8.71 -3.21
N PRO A 216 1.40 -8.92 -4.49
CA PRO A 216 2.77 -9.27 -4.85
C PRO A 216 3.80 -8.35 -4.16
N PRO A 217 4.87 -8.91 -3.59
CA PRO A 217 5.33 -10.30 -3.75
C PRO A 217 4.82 -11.29 -2.68
N GLY A 218 3.77 -10.99 -1.93
CA GLY A 218 3.27 -11.84 -0.84
C GLY A 218 1.76 -11.83 -0.68
N ILE A 219 1.29 -12.26 0.47
CA ILE A 219 -0.12 -12.29 0.86
C ILE A 219 -0.27 -11.52 2.16
N GLN A 220 -1.36 -10.79 2.26
CA GLN A 220 -1.78 -10.08 3.47
C GLN A 220 -3.06 -10.71 4.00
N LEU A 221 -3.13 -10.91 5.32
CA LEU A 221 -4.34 -11.26 6.03
C LEU A 221 -4.71 -10.12 6.97
N HIS A 222 -5.98 -9.76 6.96
CA HIS A 222 -6.52 -8.70 7.80
C HIS A 222 -7.69 -9.24 8.64
N PRO A 223 -7.43 -9.97 9.74
CA PRO A 223 -8.47 -10.25 10.72
C PRO A 223 -8.89 -8.95 11.39
N SER A 224 -10.21 -8.73 11.48
CA SER A 224 -10.79 -7.49 12.00
C SER A 224 -12.07 -7.75 12.79
N VAL A 225 -12.37 -6.87 13.73
CA VAL A 225 -13.58 -6.92 14.55
C VAL A 225 -14.08 -5.52 14.86
N TRP A 226 -15.40 -5.33 14.81
CA TRP A 226 -16.05 -4.14 15.29
C TRP A 226 -16.40 -4.29 16.78
N SER A 227 -15.91 -3.39 17.64
CA SER A 227 -16.16 -3.42 19.08
C SER A 227 -16.23 -2.01 19.65
N ASP A 228 -16.99 -1.85 20.74
CA ASP A 228 -16.97 -0.68 21.61
C ASP A 228 -16.03 -0.83 22.83
N ASP A 229 -15.47 -2.03 22.98
CA ASP A 229 -14.49 -2.39 24.03
C ASP A 229 -13.16 -2.75 23.37
N SER A 230 -12.17 -1.87 23.53
CA SER A 230 -10.84 -2.06 22.95
C SER A 230 -10.11 -3.27 23.54
N ALA A 231 -10.19 -3.48 24.85
CA ALA A 231 -9.47 -4.57 25.52
C ALA A 231 -10.01 -5.94 25.07
N LYS A 232 -11.35 -6.04 24.91
CA LYS A 232 -11.98 -7.25 24.39
C LYS A 232 -11.60 -7.50 22.92
N ALA A 233 -11.58 -6.45 22.09
CA ALA A 233 -11.20 -6.56 20.68
C ALA A 233 -9.75 -6.99 20.51
N GLU A 234 -8.81 -6.34 21.22
CA GLU A 234 -7.39 -6.66 21.19
C GLU A 234 -7.15 -8.12 21.60
N LYS A 235 -7.72 -8.55 22.72
CA LYS A 235 -7.58 -9.93 23.20
C LYS A 235 -8.11 -10.95 22.19
N LEU A 236 -9.24 -10.66 21.55
CA LEU A 236 -9.82 -11.55 20.53
C LEU A 236 -8.91 -11.64 19.30
N LEU A 237 -8.43 -10.50 18.80
CA LEU A 237 -7.52 -10.47 17.65
C LEU A 237 -6.18 -11.17 17.96
N ASP A 238 -5.64 -10.97 19.17
CA ASP A 238 -4.40 -11.64 19.58
C ASP A 238 -4.58 -13.17 19.64
N GLU A 239 -5.74 -13.68 20.09
CA GLU A 239 -6.06 -15.11 20.04
C GLU A 239 -6.13 -15.64 18.60
N ILE A 240 -6.82 -14.92 17.70
CA ILE A 240 -6.92 -15.29 16.28
C ILE A 240 -5.55 -15.31 15.62
N VAL A 241 -4.75 -14.25 15.84
CA VAL A 241 -3.40 -14.14 15.29
C VAL A 241 -2.49 -15.26 15.78
N ALA A 242 -2.55 -15.61 17.08
CA ALA A 242 -1.77 -16.69 17.62
C ALA A 242 -2.08 -18.04 16.95
N ARG A 243 -3.36 -18.34 16.70
CA ARG A 243 -3.77 -19.56 15.98
C ARG A 243 -3.31 -19.56 14.51
N MET A 244 -3.50 -18.44 13.81
CA MET A 244 -3.04 -18.27 12.43
C MET A 244 -1.52 -18.38 12.32
N SER A 245 -0.79 -17.82 13.28
CA SER A 245 0.68 -17.91 13.35
C SER A 245 1.17 -19.36 13.43
N LEU A 246 0.53 -20.18 14.26
CA LEU A 246 0.85 -21.62 14.36
C LEU A 246 0.59 -22.36 13.04
N ALA A 247 -0.52 -22.07 12.37
CA ALA A 247 -0.90 -22.72 11.11
C ALA A 247 -0.01 -22.31 9.93
N LEU A 248 0.46 -21.04 9.92
CA LEU A 248 1.29 -20.49 8.84
C LEU A 248 2.79 -20.76 9.06
N GLY A 249 3.22 -20.89 10.31
CA GLY A 249 4.60 -21.20 10.68
C GLY A 249 5.60 -20.21 10.11
N GLU A 250 6.68 -20.71 9.53
CA GLU A 250 7.77 -19.89 8.96
C GLU A 250 7.36 -18.99 7.79
N HIS A 251 6.20 -19.24 7.19
CA HIS A 251 5.66 -18.43 6.10
C HIS A 251 5.11 -17.08 6.56
N LEU A 252 4.67 -16.97 7.80
CA LEU A 252 4.30 -15.71 8.44
C LEU A 252 5.56 -14.95 8.85
N TYR A 253 5.79 -13.79 8.24
CA TYR A 253 6.99 -13.02 8.56
C TYR A 253 6.72 -11.74 9.35
N SER A 254 5.49 -11.22 9.34
CA SER A 254 5.08 -10.09 10.19
C SER A 254 3.64 -10.24 10.67
N MET A 255 3.38 -9.80 11.90
CA MET A 255 2.04 -9.76 12.52
C MET A 255 1.50 -8.34 12.70
N ASN A 256 2.25 -7.34 12.26
CA ASN A 256 1.97 -5.91 12.41
C ASN A 256 2.22 -5.09 11.14
N GLY A 257 2.23 -5.75 9.97
CA GLY A 257 2.31 -5.11 8.66
C GLY A 257 3.70 -4.70 8.18
N GLU A 258 4.78 -5.05 8.93
CA GLU A 258 6.16 -4.77 8.49
C GLU A 258 6.44 -5.42 7.13
N SER A 259 7.18 -4.74 6.26
CA SER A 259 7.74 -5.34 5.05
C SER A 259 8.82 -6.38 5.39
N LEU A 260 9.12 -7.26 4.43
CA LEU A 260 10.11 -8.31 4.66
C LEU A 260 11.52 -7.74 4.86
N GLU A 261 11.85 -6.65 4.16
CA GLU A 261 13.10 -5.90 4.34
C GLU A 261 13.22 -5.23 5.72
N GLU A 262 12.12 -4.71 6.27
CA GLU A 262 12.10 -4.18 7.64
C GLU A 262 12.32 -5.29 8.67
N VAL A 263 11.62 -6.41 8.52
CA VAL A 263 11.81 -7.58 9.40
C VAL A 263 13.23 -8.11 9.33
N LEU A 264 13.78 -8.28 8.12
CA LEU A 264 15.17 -8.75 7.95
C LEU A 264 16.17 -7.73 8.52
N GLY A 265 15.96 -6.44 8.27
CA GLY A 265 16.83 -5.37 8.80
C GLY A 265 16.86 -5.36 10.32
N ARG A 266 15.70 -5.52 10.97
CA ARG A 266 15.60 -5.66 12.42
C ARG A 266 16.35 -6.91 12.93
N ILE A 267 16.13 -8.06 12.30
CA ILE A 267 16.81 -9.31 12.68
C ILE A 267 18.33 -9.18 12.55
N LEU A 268 18.83 -8.62 11.46
CA LEU A 268 20.26 -8.40 11.25
C LEU A 268 20.84 -7.46 12.31
N THR A 269 20.14 -6.38 12.62
CA THR A 269 20.56 -5.40 13.63
C THR A 269 20.60 -6.02 15.03
N GLU A 270 19.56 -6.75 15.42
CA GLU A 270 19.49 -7.44 16.73
C GLU A 270 20.58 -8.50 16.89
N ASN A 271 21.01 -9.13 15.80
CA ASN A 271 22.07 -10.13 15.80
C ASN A 271 23.46 -9.53 15.51
N HIS A 272 23.58 -8.20 15.36
CA HIS A 272 24.82 -7.51 14.96
C HIS A 272 25.44 -8.07 13.68
N ALA A 273 24.59 -8.55 12.77
CA ALA A 273 25.00 -9.25 11.56
C ALA A 273 24.98 -8.31 10.35
N THR A 274 25.91 -8.53 9.43
CA THR A 274 26.05 -7.75 8.20
C THR A 274 25.78 -8.59 6.97
N ILE A 275 25.21 -7.97 5.94
CA ILE A 275 24.88 -8.62 4.66
C ILE A 275 25.39 -7.81 3.47
N ALA A 276 25.82 -8.53 2.42
CA ALA A 276 26.11 -7.95 1.11
C ALA A 276 25.47 -8.79 0.00
N VAL A 277 25.17 -8.18 -1.15
CA VAL A 277 24.42 -8.84 -2.23
C VAL A 277 25.15 -8.80 -3.58
N ALA A 278 25.07 -9.91 -4.34
CA ALA A 278 25.52 -9.99 -5.72
C ALA A 278 24.33 -10.37 -6.61
N GLU A 279 23.87 -9.41 -7.42
CA GLU A 279 22.64 -9.52 -8.19
C GLU A 279 22.91 -9.65 -9.70
N SER A 280 22.18 -10.55 -10.35
CA SER A 280 22.14 -10.65 -11.80
C SER A 280 20.74 -10.30 -12.31
N CYS A 281 19.80 -11.25 -12.35
CA CYS A 281 18.46 -11.03 -12.93
C CYS A 281 17.59 -10.03 -12.14
N THR A 282 17.80 -9.84 -10.85
CA THR A 282 17.09 -8.86 -10.02
C THR A 282 17.54 -7.43 -10.28
N GLY A 283 18.80 -7.24 -10.76
CA GLY A 283 19.29 -5.96 -11.28
C GLY A 283 19.31 -4.82 -10.27
N GLY A 284 19.66 -5.10 -9.00
CA GLY A 284 19.74 -4.14 -7.90
C GLY A 284 18.50 -4.08 -7.02
N LEU A 285 17.43 -4.82 -7.32
CA LEU A 285 16.17 -4.75 -6.58
C LEU A 285 16.28 -5.26 -5.13
N VAL A 286 17.17 -6.24 -4.86
CA VAL A 286 17.41 -6.71 -3.47
C VAL A 286 18.12 -5.63 -2.67
N ALA A 287 19.15 -5.01 -3.26
CA ALA A 287 19.90 -3.91 -2.64
C ALA A 287 18.99 -2.68 -2.40
N GLU A 288 18.18 -2.31 -3.38
CA GLU A 288 17.20 -1.23 -3.27
C GLU A 288 16.25 -1.46 -2.09
N ARG A 289 15.63 -2.64 -1.99
CA ARG A 289 14.71 -2.98 -0.90
C ARG A 289 15.40 -2.89 0.47
N LEU A 290 16.62 -3.40 0.62
CA LEU A 290 17.37 -3.28 1.88
C LEU A 290 17.66 -1.82 2.24
N THR A 291 17.95 -0.98 1.25
CA THR A 291 18.26 0.44 1.47
C THR A 291 17.02 1.33 1.68
N ASN A 292 15.82 0.86 1.34
CA ASN A 292 14.57 1.56 1.65
C ASN A 292 14.28 1.62 3.16
N VAL A 293 14.93 0.76 3.96
CA VAL A 293 14.80 0.76 5.41
C VAL A 293 15.75 1.78 6.03
N ALA A 294 15.21 2.74 6.77
CA ALA A 294 16.02 3.71 7.48
C ALA A 294 16.97 3.03 8.47
N GLY A 295 18.24 3.44 8.49
CA GLY A 295 19.27 2.83 9.33
C GLY A 295 19.93 1.58 8.73
N SER A 296 19.64 1.22 7.46
CA SER A 296 20.21 0.06 6.78
C SER A 296 21.74 0.01 6.74
N SER A 297 22.42 1.15 6.86
CA SER A 297 23.89 1.20 6.94
C SER A 297 24.48 0.45 8.13
N ALA A 298 23.68 0.11 9.14
CA ALA A 298 24.11 -0.69 10.27
C ALA A 298 24.34 -2.17 9.91
N TYR A 299 23.66 -2.69 8.89
CA TYR A 299 23.70 -4.11 8.50
C TYR A 299 24.02 -4.35 7.03
N PHE A 300 23.71 -3.41 6.13
CA PHE A 300 23.94 -3.57 4.69
C PHE A 300 25.26 -2.92 4.28
N LEU A 301 26.26 -3.73 3.93
CA LEU A 301 27.59 -3.23 3.56
C LEU A 301 27.67 -2.80 2.09
N GLY A 302 26.77 -3.28 1.25
CA GLY A 302 26.72 -2.92 -0.16
C GLY A 302 26.28 -4.05 -1.07
N GLY A 303 26.16 -3.75 -2.36
CA GLY A 303 25.74 -4.71 -3.36
C GLY A 303 26.35 -4.43 -4.73
N VAL A 304 26.45 -5.49 -5.56
CA VAL A 304 26.96 -5.42 -6.92
C VAL A 304 25.93 -5.99 -7.88
N VAL A 305 25.59 -5.22 -8.92
CA VAL A 305 24.85 -5.72 -10.09
C VAL A 305 25.86 -6.28 -11.09
N CYS A 306 26.11 -7.59 -11.01
CA CYS A 306 27.04 -8.31 -11.89
C CYS A 306 26.27 -8.95 -13.06
N TYR A 307 25.73 -8.11 -13.95
CA TYR A 307 24.80 -8.55 -14.99
C TYR A 307 25.47 -9.35 -16.10
N SER A 308 26.68 -8.98 -16.53
CA SER A 308 27.45 -9.72 -17.51
C SER A 308 28.30 -10.85 -16.89
N ASN A 309 28.66 -11.84 -17.67
CA ASN A 309 29.55 -12.92 -17.21
C ASN A 309 30.94 -12.37 -16.82
N GLU A 310 31.40 -11.35 -17.52
CA GLU A 310 32.65 -10.68 -17.23
C GLU A 310 32.65 -10.03 -15.86
N LEU A 311 31.55 -9.31 -15.48
CA LEU A 311 31.43 -8.68 -14.18
C LEU A 311 31.28 -9.71 -13.06
N LYS A 312 30.60 -10.85 -13.30
CA LYS A 312 30.56 -11.95 -12.34
C LYS A 312 31.96 -12.42 -11.96
N SER A 313 32.84 -12.54 -12.96
CA SER A 313 34.23 -12.97 -12.74
C SER A 313 35.11 -11.87 -12.18
N LYS A 314 35.15 -10.68 -12.79
CA LYS A 314 36.08 -9.61 -12.40
C LYS A 314 35.75 -9.00 -11.02
N ILE A 315 34.49 -8.78 -10.75
CA ILE A 315 34.09 -8.06 -9.54
C ILE A 315 33.79 -9.03 -8.40
N VAL A 316 33.06 -10.11 -8.67
CA VAL A 316 32.62 -11.04 -7.60
C VAL A 316 33.55 -12.24 -7.47
N GLY A 317 34.32 -12.56 -8.48
CA GLY A 317 35.33 -13.64 -8.42
C GLY A 317 34.78 -15.00 -8.87
N VAL A 318 33.62 -15.05 -9.53
CA VAL A 318 33.09 -16.29 -10.09
C VAL A 318 34.06 -16.83 -11.14
N SER A 319 34.50 -18.09 -11.03
CA SER A 319 35.39 -18.71 -11.99
C SER A 319 34.82 -18.71 -13.40
N PRO A 320 35.54 -18.19 -14.44
CA PRO A 320 35.09 -18.28 -15.82
C PRO A 320 34.75 -19.71 -16.25
N GLY A 321 35.54 -20.70 -15.79
CA GLY A 321 35.34 -22.12 -16.12
C GLY A 321 34.00 -22.65 -15.55
N ILE A 322 33.52 -22.18 -14.41
CA ILE A 322 32.20 -22.54 -13.90
C ILE A 322 31.09 -21.95 -14.81
N ILE A 323 31.24 -20.68 -15.21
CA ILE A 323 30.28 -20.03 -16.11
C ILE A 323 30.24 -20.75 -17.47
N GLU A 324 31.37 -21.12 -18.01
CA GLU A 324 31.47 -21.82 -19.31
C GLU A 324 30.86 -23.24 -19.24
N ALA A 325 31.16 -23.99 -18.18
CA ALA A 325 30.72 -25.37 -18.03
C ALA A 325 29.21 -25.49 -17.62
N LYS A 326 28.71 -24.59 -16.79
CA LYS A 326 27.35 -24.67 -16.17
C LYS A 326 26.39 -23.59 -16.68
N GLY A 327 26.92 -22.57 -17.36
CA GLY A 327 26.16 -21.38 -17.74
C GLY A 327 25.98 -20.40 -16.57
N ALA A 328 25.72 -19.14 -16.91
CA ALA A 328 25.55 -18.06 -15.93
C ALA A 328 24.37 -18.26 -14.98
N VAL A 329 23.38 -19.04 -15.40
CA VAL A 329 22.20 -19.41 -14.58
C VAL A 329 22.36 -20.86 -14.18
N SER A 330 22.91 -21.07 -13.00
CA SER A 330 23.16 -22.38 -12.41
C SER A 330 23.33 -22.28 -10.90
N PRO A 331 23.10 -23.37 -10.15
CA PRO A 331 23.33 -23.40 -8.70
C PRO A 331 24.78 -23.05 -8.33
N GLU A 332 25.75 -23.52 -9.11
CA GLU A 332 27.17 -23.26 -8.88
C GLU A 332 27.52 -21.78 -8.99
N VAL A 333 26.94 -21.09 -9.98
CA VAL A 333 27.13 -19.64 -10.12
C VAL A 333 26.45 -18.87 -8.99
N ALA A 334 25.25 -19.28 -8.54
CA ALA A 334 24.60 -18.65 -7.39
C ALA A 334 25.43 -18.77 -6.11
N LEU A 335 25.97 -19.97 -5.83
CA LEU A 335 26.86 -20.22 -4.71
C LEU A 335 28.12 -19.35 -4.78
N ALA A 336 28.78 -19.32 -5.93
CA ALA A 336 29.99 -18.51 -6.14
C ALA A 336 29.72 -16.99 -6.04
N LEU A 337 28.53 -16.53 -6.44
CA LEU A 337 28.11 -15.13 -6.25
C LEU A 337 27.96 -14.79 -4.77
N ALA A 338 27.31 -15.66 -4.00
CA ALA A 338 27.08 -15.44 -2.57
C ALA A 338 28.40 -15.44 -1.80
N GLU A 339 29.26 -16.43 -2.04
CA GLU A 339 30.58 -16.55 -1.39
C GLU A 339 31.50 -15.39 -1.78
N GLY A 340 31.61 -15.10 -3.09
CA GLY A 340 32.47 -14.06 -3.59
C GLY A 340 32.11 -12.65 -3.09
N ILE A 341 30.83 -12.31 -2.99
CA ILE A 341 30.44 -11.01 -2.43
C ILE A 341 30.69 -10.93 -0.93
N ARG A 342 30.43 -12.02 -0.18
CA ARG A 342 30.74 -12.13 1.23
C ARG A 342 32.23 -11.87 1.51
N GLU A 343 33.12 -12.55 0.79
CA GLU A 343 34.56 -12.41 0.97
C GLU A 343 35.07 -11.00 0.64
N ARG A 344 34.58 -10.41 -0.47
CA ARG A 344 35.04 -9.07 -0.91
C ARG A 344 34.59 -7.94 0.00
N THR A 345 33.42 -8.06 0.59
CA THR A 345 32.86 -7.05 1.50
C THR A 345 33.20 -7.34 2.95
N ARG A 346 33.62 -8.56 3.28
CA ARG A 346 33.80 -9.06 4.65
C ARG A 346 32.48 -9.03 5.47
N ALA A 347 31.34 -9.14 4.77
CA ALA A 347 30.05 -9.28 5.44
C ALA A 347 29.94 -10.67 6.10
N GLU A 348 29.15 -10.78 7.16
CA GLU A 348 28.82 -12.10 7.73
C GLU A 348 28.03 -12.94 6.76
N PHE A 349 27.13 -12.30 6.00
CA PHE A 349 26.31 -12.95 5.00
C PHE A 349 26.53 -12.38 3.60
N GLY A 350 26.69 -13.27 2.63
CA GLY A 350 26.67 -12.96 1.21
C GLY A 350 25.43 -13.55 0.55
N LEU A 351 24.68 -12.76 -0.19
CA LEU A 351 23.48 -13.19 -0.92
C LEU A 351 23.73 -13.10 -2.42
N GLY A 352 23.60 -14.24 -3.15
CA GLY A 352 23.81 -14.34 -4.58
C GLY A 352 22.52 -14.68 -5.32
N VAL A 353 22.20 -13.95 -6.39
CA VAL A 353 20.99 -14.18 -7.21
C VAL A 353 21.34 -14.24 -8.68
N THR A 354 21.00 -15.35 -9.33
CA THR A 354 21.10 -15.51 -10.80
C THR A 354 19.87 -16.19 -11.37
N GLY A 355 19.41 -15.82 -12.56
CA GLY A 355 18.20 -16.39 -13.14
C GLY A 355 17.82 -15.79 -14.48
N ILE A 356 16.70 -16.27 -15.03
CA ILE A 356 16.12 -15.85 -16.30
C ILE A 356 14.80 -15.16 -16.07
N ALA A 357 14.82 -13.81 -16.07
CA ALA A 357 13.62 -13.00 -15.82
C ALA A 357 12.73 -12.82 -17.07
N GLY A 358 13.19 -13.23 -18.25
CA GLY A 358 12.41 -13.11 -19.47
C GLY A 358 12.37 -11.69 -20.08
N PRO A 359 11.57 -11.46 -21.17
CA PRO A 359 10.73 -12.48 -21.84
C PRO A 359 11.56 -13.49 -22.67
N GLY A 360 12.81 -13.17 -23.05
CA GLY A 360 13.73 -14.03 -23.77
C GLY A 360 14.75 -14.72 -22.88
N GLY A 361 15.65 -15.51 -23.47
CA GLY A 361 16.78 -16.15 -22.81
C GLY A 361 16.46 -17.49 -22.13
N GLY A 362 15.21 -17.97 -22.20
CA GLY A 362 14.83 -19.29 -21.71
C GLY A 362 15.09 -20.39 -22.73
N THR A 363 15.39 -21.61 -22.24
CA THR A 363 15.41 -22.86 -22.98
C THR A 363 14.50 -23.89 -22.31
N PRO A 364 14.19 -25.05 -22.93
CA PRO A 364 13.42 -26.09 -22.26
C PRO A 364 14.02 -26.55 -20.93
N GLU A 365 15.36 -26.61 -20.85
CA GLU A 365 16.11 -27.02 -19.66
C GLU A 365 16.20 -25.90 -18.62
N LYS A 366 16.27 -24.64 -19.09
CA LYS A 366 16.36 -23.43 -18.24
C LYS A 366 15.27 -22.45 -18.66
N PRO A 367 14.02 -22.65 -18.26
CA PRO A 367 12.90 -21.81 -18.71
C PRO A 367 12.96 -20.41 -18.09
N VAL A 368 12.22 -19.47 -18.70
CA VAL A 368 11.93 -18.17 -18.10
C VAL A 368 11.28 -18.39 -16.72
N GLY A 369 11.73 -17.64 -15.74
CA GLY A 369 11.31 -17.77 -14.34
C GLY A 369 12.22 -18.65 -13.48
N LEU A 370 13.16 -19.38 -14.08
CA LEU A 370 14.17 -20.13 -13.31
C LEU A 370 15.14 -19.16 -12.64
N VAL A 371 15.25 -19.26 -11.32
CA VAL A 371 16.13 -18.42 -10.50
C VAL A 371 16.80 -19.30 -9.45
N TYR A 372 18.12 -19.15 -9.31
CA TYR A 372 18.91 -19.69 -8.23
C TYR A 372 19.28 -18.58 -7.25
N ILE A 373 19.03 -18.82 -5.97
CA ILE A 373 19.37 -17.90 -4.88
C ILE A 373 20.29 -18.66 -3.92
N ALA A 374 21.39 -18.03 -3.52
CA ALA A 374 22.31 -18.59 -2.55
C ALA A 374 22.59 -17.62 -1.42
N LEU A 375 22.75 -18.17 -0.21
CA LEU A 375 23.19 -17.46 0.99
C LEU A 375 24.49 -18.13 1.47
N ALA A 376 25.53 -17.35 1.69
CA ALA A 376 26.81 -17.77 2.23
C ALA A 376 27.03 -17.17 3.63
N ASP A 377 27.48 -17.98 4.56
CA ASP A 377 27.95 -17.59 5.89
C ASP A 377 29.36 -18.19 6.13
N GLU A 378 29.85 -18.15 7.35
CA GLU A 378 31.13 -18.75 7.73
C GLU A 378 31.21 -20.28 7.54
N ARG A 379 30.07 -20.98 7.52
CA ARG A 379 29.94 -22.43 7.34
C ARG A 379 29.86 -22.83 5.85
N GLY A 380 29.86 -21.86 4.95
CA GLY A 380 29.80 -22.04 3.51
C GLY A 380 28.44 -21.68 2.90
N PRO A 381 28.38 -21.67 1.58
CA PRO A 381 27.19 -21.27 0.86
C PRO A 381 26.17 -22.42 0.75
N ARG A 382 24.89 -22.03 0.76
CA ARG A 382 23.73 -22.90 0.48
C ARG A 382 22.86 -22.24 -0.58
N GLN A 383 22.20 -23.01 -1.43
CA GLN A 383 21.37 -22.48 -2.50
C GLN A 383 19.99 -23.15 -2.55
N LYS A 384 19.05 -22.46 -3.22
CA LYS A 384 17.72 -22.99 -3.56
C LYS A 384 17.32 -22.59 -4.97
N GLU A 385 16.69 -23.52 -5.71
CA GLU A 385 16.08 -23.27 -7.00
C GLU A 385 14.65 -22.77 -6.81
N PHE A 386 14.27 -21.80 -7.64
CA PHE A 386 12.91 -21.27 -7.72
C PHE A 386 12.46 -21.23 -9.17
N ARG A 387 11.16 -21.39 -9.39
CA ARG A 387 10.50 -21.25 -10.69
C ARG A 387 9.31 -20.33 -10.56
N PHE A 388 9.50 -19.07 -10.91
CA PHE A 388 8.47 -18.05 -10.83
C PHE A 388 7.69 -17.95 -12.13
N LEU A 389 6.40 -17.64 -12.03
CA LEU A 389 5.52 -17.40 -13.17
C LEU A 389 5.20 -15.91 -13.29
N GLY A 390 5.02 -15.44 -14.52
CA GLY A 390 4.63 -14.06 -14.82
C GLY A 390 5.58 -13.36 -15.78
N ASP A 391 5.44 -12.07 -15.89
CA ASP A 391 6.32 -11.20 -16.66
C ASP A 391 7.66 -10.94 -15.95
N ARG A 392 8.53 -10.21 -16.64
CA ARG A 392 9.87 -9.86 -16.14
C ARG A 392 9.85 -9.11 -14.81
N GLU A 393 8.93 -8.17 -14.64
CA GLU A 393 8.82 -7.38 -13.42
C GLU A 393 8.44 -8.26 -12.24
N ARG A 394 7.41 -9.08 -12.42
CA ARG A 394 6.92 -10.02 -11.43
C ARG A 394 7.98 -11.06 -11.03
N ILE A 395 8.69 -11.65 -12.00
CA ILE A 395 9.76 -12.61 -11.72
C ILE A 395 10.88 -11.97 -10.88
N ARG A 396 11.31 -10.75 -11.22
CA ARG A 396 12.31 -10.02 -10.45
C ARG A 396 11.85 -9.71 -9.04
N LEU A 397 10.59 -9.31 -8.87
CA LEU A 397 9.99 -9.00 -7.59
C LEU A 397 9.93 -10.24 -6.68
N PHE A 398 9.42 -11.37 -7.20
CA PHE A 398 9.37 -12.62 -6.45
C PHE A 398 10.77 -13.19 -6.14
N ALA A 399 11.73 -13.04 -7.05
CA ALA A 399 13.11 -13.42 -6.81
C ALA A 399 13.75 -12.60 -5.67
N SER A 400 13.50 -11.28 -5.64
CA SER A 400 13.97 -10.42 -4.54
C SER A 400 13.32 -10.81 -3.21
N GLN A 401 12.02 -11.13 -3.21
CA GLN A 401 11.29 -11.59 -2.03
C GLN A 401 11.87 -12.91 -1.49
N ALA A 402 12.08 -13.88 -2.37
CA ALA A 402 12.64 -15.18 -1.99
C ALA A 402 14.08 -15.04 -1.47
N ALA A 403 14.86 -14.10 -2.00
CA ALA A 403 16.21 -13.82 -1.54
C ALA A 403 16.24 -13.26 -0.11
N LEU A 404 15.40 -12.26 0.17
CA LEU A 404 15.24 -11.71 1.52
C LEU A 404 14.67 -12.75 2.51
N ASP A 405 13.69 -13.56 2.08
CA ASP A 405 13.11 -14.60 2.92
C ASP A 405 14.11 -15.72 3.23
N MET A 406 14.98 -16.08 2.30
CA MET A 406 16.07 -17.03 2.53
C MET A 406 17.03 -16.53 3.62
N ALA A 407 17.38 -15.25 3.61
CA ALA A 407 18.19 -14.64 4.65
C ALA A 407 17.45 -14.59 5.99
N ARG A 408 16.17 -14.22 6.03
CA ARG A 408 15.35 -14.21 7.24
C ARG A 408 15.23 -15.60 7.87
N ARG A 409 14.91 -16.63 7.08
CA ARG A 409 14.73 -18.01 7.56
C ARG A 409 15.99 -18.61 8.15
N TYR A 410 17.16 -18.10 7.77
CA TYR A 410 18.41 -18.51 8.42
C TYR A 410 18.36 -18.35 9.94
N PHE A 411 17.79 -17.26 10.43
CA PHE A 411 17.70 -16.94 11.86
C PHE A 411 16.55 -17.68 12.59
N LEU A 412 15.60 -18.29 11.84
CA LEU A 412 14.53 -19.11 12.42
C LEU A 412 14.99 -20.53 12.75
N THR A 413 16.03 -21.02 12.08
CA THR A 413 16.56 -22.37 12.32
C THR A 413 17.42 -22.32 13.58
N PRO A 414 17.16 -23.18 14.60
CA PRO A 414 18.02 -23.24 15.78
C PRO A 414 19.47 -23.47 15.36
N GLN A 415 20.34 -22.53 15.69
CA GLN A 415 21.77 -22.64 15.45
C GLN A 415 22.31 -23.64 16.48
N THR A 416 22.45 -24.92 16.13
CA THR A 416 23.26 -25.82 16.92
C THR A 416 24.71 -25.28 16.92
N ARG A 417 25.04 -24.52 17.96
CA ARG A 417 26.44 -24.15 18.23
C ARG A 417 27.18 -25.46 18.50
N SER A 418 28.00 -25.90 17.53
CA SER A 418 28.96 -26.99 17.70
C SER A 418 30.14 -26.48 18.52
#